data_2581782ae99770a15ee93cf135a6ae2e
#
_entry.id   2581782ae99770a15ee93cf135a6ae2e
#
_cell.length_a   1.000
_cell.length_b   1.000
_cell.length_c   1.000
_cell.angle_alpha   90.00
_cell.angle_beta   90.00
_cell.angle_gamma   90.00
#
_symmetry.space_group_name_H-M   'P 1'
#
loop_
_entity.id
_entity.type
_entity.pdbx_description
1 polymer ?
#
loop_
_entity_poly.entity_id
_entity_poly.type
_entity_poly.pdbx_seq_one_letter_code
_entity_poly.pdbx_strand_id
1 'polypeptide(L)'
;MSKSGYRLKGNSKLYLIALSDLHIGSEQFNDQFFNYALDVIDKIKGPRRILLGGDLLEHASKTVGNSAFHTTMTLDDQIDTAINYFRPYKKDIIFTAMGNHEARASRDIDLDVMRLIAKALHCEHGHQYFDTFNINQEKFTTYIKHGKGSSSLAHLQQGKAIRETACIEADLFLEGHSHRLDFFSYPVRTDEGIKRRYYGFMGAFLNYAGGYPDSMTLPVLPPAFQIITINKDRIVRNVPHYIDQVAPEMFTL
;
A
#
# COMPACT_ATOMS: atom_id res chain seq x y z
N MET A 1 -13.47 -9.07 13.78
CA MET A 1 -14.77 -8.62 13.22
C MET A 1 -14.54 -7.28 12.58
N SER A 2 -14.59 -7.18 11.27
CA SER A 2 -14.52 -5.93 10.53
C SER A 2 -15.67 -5.00 10.98
N LYS A 3 -15.36 -3.77 11.39
CA LYS A 3 -16.41 -2.76 11.65
C LYS A 3 -17.11 -2.49 10.33
N SER A 4 -18.32 -3.00 10.15
CA SER A 4 -19.08 -2.90 8.90
C SER A 4 -19.72 -1.54 8.66
N GLY A 5 -19.59 -0.57 9.60
CA GLY A 5 -20.18 0.75 9.44
C GLY A 5 -19.60 1.81 10.37
N TYR A 6 -19.57 3.03 9.85
CA TYR A 6 -19.11 4.23 10.55
C TYR A 6 -20.17 5.30 10.53
N ARG A 7 -20.45 5.91 11.70
CA ARG A 7 -21.27 7.11 11.82
C ARG A 7 -20.37 8.32 11.98
N LEU A 8 -20.17 9.06 10.91
CA LEU A 8 -19.37 10.27 10.89
C LEU A 8 -20.25 11.50 11.10
N LYS A 9 -19.89 12.36 12.06
CA LYS A 9 -20.63 13.60 12.37
C LYS A 9 -19.70 14.80 12.27
N GLY A 10 -20.24 15.95 11.87
CA GLY A 10 -19.48 17.20 11.77
C GLY A 10 -18.23 17.02 10.89
N ASN A 11 -17.08 17.33 11.44
CA ASN A 11 -15.79 17.24 10.76
C ASN A 11 -15.06 15.89 10.93
N SER A 12 -15.72 14.88 11.55
CA SER A 12 -15.08 13.56 11.70
C SER A 12 -14.84 12.89 10.35
N LYS A 13 -13.76 12.11 10.28
CA LYS A 13 -13.32 11.42 9.06
C LYS A 13 -12.99 9.96 9.38
N LEU A 14 -13.19 9.10 8.40
CA LEU A 14 -12.56 7.78 8.36
C LEU A 14 -11.20 7.93 7.66
N TYR A 15 -10.18 7.31 8.23
CA TYR A 15 -8.83 7.29 7.68
C TYR A 15 -8.55 5.91 7.07
N LEU A 16 -8.25 5.87 5.77
CA LEU A 16 -7.71 4.70 5.10
C LEU A 16 -6.21 4.91 4.94
N ILE A 17 -5.43 4.00 5.50
CA ILE A 17 -3.98 4.02 5.50
C ILE A 17 -3.54 2.90 4.58
N ALA A 18 -2.96 3.27 3.44
CA ALA A 18 -2.49 2.33 2.44
C ALA A 18 -0.96 2.32 2.45
N LEU A 19 -0.36 1.20 2.87
CA LEU A 19 1.09 0.99 2.93
C LEU A 19 1.45 -0.17 2.01
N SER A 20 2.50 -0.01 1.22
CA SER A 20 2.97 -1.00 0.25
C SER A 20 4.46 -0.85 0.01
N ASP A 21 5.06 -1.87 -0.58
CA ASP A 21 6.43 -1.81 -1.10
C ASP A 21 7.44 -1.37 -0.02
N LEU A 22 7.39 -2.04 1.15
CA LEU A 22 8.32 -1.82 2.24
C LEU A 22 9.67 -2.47 1.93
N HIS A 23 9.64 -3.69 1.36
CA HIS A 23 10.84 -4.48 1.09
C HIS A 23 11.73 -4.67 2.33
N ILE A 24 11.12 -5.05 3.46
CA ILE A 24 11.84 -5.35 4.70
C ILE A 24 12.91 -6.42 4.40
N GLY A 25 14.14 -6.14 4.80
CA GLY A 25 15.31 -6.97 4.48
C GLY A 25 16.11 -6.48 3.27
N SER A 26 15.63 -5.49 2.52
CA SER A 26 16.42 -4.80 1.50
C SER A 26 17.39 -3.80 2.15
N GLU A 27 18.59 -3.64 1.59
CA GLU A 27 19.52 -2.55 1.94
C GLU A 27 18.89 -1.16 1.66
N GLN A 28 17.90 -1.11 0.78
CA GLN A 28 17.22 0.12 0.38
C GLN A 28 16.04 0.47 1.29
N PHE A 29 15.61 -0.43 2.17
CA PHE A 29 14.49 -0.15 3.09
C PHE A 29 14.81 1.02 4.01
N ASN A 30 14.02 2.08 3.92
CA ASN A 30 14.15 3.25 4.79
C ASN A 30 13.34 3.06 6.07
N ASP A 31 13.93 2.37 7.04
CA ASP A 31 13.33 2.09 8.34
C ASP A 31 12.96 3.37 9.11
N GLN A 32 13.78 4.42 9.03
CA GLN A 32 13.50 5.68 9.70
C GLN A 32 12.24 6.35 9.17
N PHE A 33 12.07 6.40 7.85
CA PHE A 33 10.87 6.95 7.24
C PHE A 33 9.64 6.07 7.48
N PHE A 34 9.82 4.75 7.55
CA PHE A 34 8.73 3.86 7.91
C PHE A 34 8.28 4.08 9.37
N ASN A 35 9.22 4.24 10.31
CA ASN A 35 8.91 4.59 11.70
C ASN A 35 8.19 5.96 11.78
N TYR A 36 8.59 6.95 10.98
CA TYR A 36 7.85 8.20 10.85
C TYR A 36 6.39 7.95 10.39
N ALA A 37 6.17 7.06 9.45
CA ALA A 37 4.80 6.72 9.02
C ALA A 37 3.98 6.08 10.15
N LEU A 38 4.58 5.21 10.97
CA LEU A 38 3.93 4.65 12.16
C LEU A 38 3.58 5.74 13.19
N ASP A 39 4.47 6.69 13.42
CA ASP A 39 4.23 7.84 14.31
C ASP A 39 3.06 8.71 13.82
N VAL A 40 2.94 8.90 12.50
CA VAL A 40 1.80 9.61 11.91
C VAL A 40 0.51 8.84 12.14
N ILE A 41 0.52 7.52 11.97
CA ILE A 41 -0.64 6.65 12.22
C ILE A 41 -1.07 6.71 13.68
N ASP A 42 -0.15 6.74 14.63
CA ASP A 42 -0.44 6.81 16.07
C ASP A 42 -1.09 8.14 16.48
N LYS A 43 -0.80 9.23 15.77
CA LYS A 43 -1.43 10.53 15.99
C LYS A 43 -2.86 10.64 15.50
N ILE A 44 -3.34 9.67 14.70
CA ILE A 44 -4.72 9.67 14.19
C ILE A 44 -5.71 9.34 15.32
N LYS A 45 -6.59 10.26 15.65
CA LYS A 45 -7.62 10.10 16.72
C LYS A 45 -8.97 9.60 16.20
N GLY A 46 -9.13 9.41 14.90
CA GLY A 46 -10.39 8.97 14.27
C GLY A 46 -10.42 7.45 13.98
N PRO A 47 -11.57 6.95 13.51
CA PRO A 47 -11.65 5.58 13.00
C PRO A 47 -10.72 5.42 11.82
N ARG A 48 -10.00 4.29 11.81
CA ARG A 48 -9.02 4.00 10.77
C ARG A 48 -9.13 2.56 10.29
N ARG A 49 -8.67 2.34 9.06
CA ARG A 49 -8.50 1.05 8.40
C ARG A 49 -7.13 1.04 7.73
N ILE A 50 -6.38 -0.02 7.93
CA ILE A 50 -5.06 -0.20 7.34
C ILE A 50 -5.16 -1.31 6.29
N LEU A 51 -4.66 -1.01 5.10
CA LEU A 51 -4.59 -1.90 3.96
C LEU A 51 -3.14 -2.04 3.52
N LEU A 52 -2.62 -3.26 3.55
CA LEU A 52 -1.24 -3.55 3.18
C LEU A 52 -1.20 -4.03 1.73
N GLY A 53 -0.47 -3.33 0.89
CA GLY A 53 -0.50 -3.47 -0.56
C GLY A 53 0.46 -4.52 -1.15
N GLY A 54 1.15 -5.29 -0.32
CA GLY A 54 2.13 -6.30 -0.75
C GLY A 54 3.54 -5.75 -0.89
N ASP A 55 4.48 -6.61 -1.26
CA ASP A 55 5.93 -6.38 -1.23
C ASP A 55 6.37 -5.80 0.11
N LEU A 56 5.85 -6.41 1.20
CA LEU A 56 6.27 -6.08 2.57
C LEU A 56 7.68 -6.62 2.84
N LEU A 57 8.02 -7.76 2.23
CA LEU A 57 9.30 -8.45 2.38
C LEU A 57 10.12 -8.31 1.10
N GLU A 58 11.44 -8.24 1.21
CA GLU A 58 12.33 -8.26 0.04
C GLU A 58 12.39 -9.65 -0.59
N HIS A 59 12.52 -10.69 0.21
CA HIS A 59 12.70 -12.08 -0.22
C HIS A 59 13.44 -12.22 -1.55
N ALA A 60 14.74 -11.93 -1.52
CA ALA A 60 15.61 -12.22 -2.67
C ALA A 60 15.94 -13.71 -2.70
N SER A 61 15.50 -14.39 -3.74
CA SER A 61 15.86 -15.80 -3.99
C SER A 61 17.02 -15.90 -4.97
N LYS A 62 17.70 -17.07 -4.96
CA LYS A 62 18.79 -17.37 -5.91
C LYS A 62 18.33 -17.29 -7.38
N THR A 63 17.05 -17.36 -7.64
CA THR A 63 16.45 -17.28 -8.99
C THR A 63 16.37 -15.84 -9.52
N VAL A 64 16.57 -14.84 -8.67
CA VAL A 64 16.45 -13.40 -9.01
C VAL A 64 17.81 -12.72 -9.24
N GLY A 65 18.88 -13.49 -9.37
CA GLY A 65 20.22 -12.98 -9.71
C GLY A 65 20.83 -12.13 -8.59
N ASN A 66 21.37 -10.94 -8.95
CA ASN A 66 22.14 -10.10 -8.02
C ASN A 66 21.34 -9.55 -6.81
N SER A 67 20.01 -9.56 -6.84
CA SER A 67 19.22 -9.06 -5.71
C SER A 67 19.42 -9.87 -4.42
N ALA A 68 19.86 -11.13 -4.52
CA ALA A 68 20.19 -11.94 -3.35
C ALA A 68 21.38 -11.38 -2.53
N PHE A 69 22.26 -10.59 -3.14
CA PHE A 69 23.42 -9.98 -2.47
C PHE A 69 23.05 -8.69 -1.70
N HIS A 70 21.88 -8.13 -1.93
CA HIS A 70 21.39 -6.90 -1.28
C HIS A 70 20.36 -7.16 -0.18
N THR A 71 20.20 -8.42 0.24
CA THR A 71 19.31 -8.80 1.33
C THR A 71 20.10 -8.87 2.63
N THR A 72 19.68 -8.10 3.62
CA THR A 72 20.34 -7.94 4.93
C THR A 72 19.80 -8.88 6.00
N MET A 73 18.69 -9.57 5.74
CA MET A 73 17.95 -10.38 6.71
C MET A 73 17.53 -11.72 6.10
N THR A 74 17.47 -12.77 6.92
CA THR A 74 16.84 -14.03 6.51
C THR A 74 15.33 -13.84 6.27
N LEU A 75 14.69 -14.76 5.55
CA LEU A 75 13.25 -14.69 5.32
C LEU A 75 12.45 -14.75 6.64
N ASP A 76 12.87 -15.59 7.58
CA ASP A 76 12.24 -15.71 8.89
C ASP A 76 12.33 -14.39 9.66
N ASP A 77 13.51 -13.74 9.67
CA ASP A 77 13.69 -12.44 10.31
C ASP A 77 12.83 -11.34 9.65
N GLN A 78 12.69 -11.38 8.32
CA GLN A 78 11.82 -10.45 7.59
C GLN A 78 10.35 -10.63 8.00
N ILE A 79 9.88 -11.88 8.10
CA ILE A 79 8.51 -12.21 8.52
C ILE A 79 8.27 -11.71 9.96
N ASP A 80 9.17 -12.02 10.87
CA ASP A 80 9.05 -11.61 12.28
C ASP A 80 9.09 -10.09 12.42
N THR A 81 9.96 -9.42 11.66
CA THR A 81 10.03 -7.95 11.63
C THR A 81 8.74 -7.33 11.13
N ALA A 82 8.18 -7.82 10.02
CA ALA A 82 6.89 -7.36 9.50
C ALA A 82 5.76 -7.55 10.53
N ILE A 83 5.69 -8.72 11.16
CA ILE A 83 4.70 -9.00 12.20
C ILE A 83 4.87 -8.04 13.39
N ASN A 84 6.11 -7.79 13.83
CA ASN A 84 6.37 -6.92 14.98
C ASN A 84 5.99 -5.47 14.69
N TYR A 85 6.27 -4.93 13.50
CA TYR A 85 5.84 -3.58 13.10
C TYR A 85 4.32 -3.43 13.11
N PHE A 86 3.60 -4.42 12.57
CA PHE A 86 2.16 -4.31 12.37
C PHE A 86 1.32 -4.83 13.53
N ARG A 87 1.88 -5.59 14.46
CA ARG A 87 1.16 -6.16 15.62
C ARG A 87 0.41 -5.12 16.47
N PRO A 88 0.94 -3.91 16.75
CA PRO A 88 0.21 -2.87 17.47
C PRO A 88 -1.08 -2.46 16.78
N TYR A 89 -1.13 -2.56 15.45
CA TYR A 89 -2.22 -2.10 14.58
C TYR A 89 -3.18 -3.22 14.15
N LYS A 90 -3.01 -4.46 14.62
CA LYS A 90 -3.78 -5.63 14.17
C LYS A 90 -5.30 -5.49 14.21
N LYS A 91 -5.84 -4.59 15.05
CA LYS A 91 -7.29 -4.31 15.12
C LYS A 91 -7.79 -3.42 13.98
N ASP A 92 -6.89 -2.71 13.34
CA ASP A 92 -7.19 -1.75 12.27
C ASP A 92 -6.77 -2.30 10.91
N ILE A 93 -5.88 -3.31 10.87
CA ILE A 93 -5.48 -3.98 9.62
C ILE A 93 -6.62 -4.86 9.13
N ILE A 94 -7.02 -4.64 7.88
CA ILE A 94 -8.14 -5.33 7.26
C ILE A 94 -7.65 -6.42 6.31
N PHE A 95 -6.61 -6.09 5.53
CA PHE A 95 -6.13 -6.94 4.46
C PHE A 95 -4.65 -6.73 4.21
N THR A 96 -3.99 -7.80 3.75
CA THR A 96 -2.65 -7.76 3.19
C THR A 96 -2.61 -8.42 1.81
N ALA A 97 -2.17 -7.67 0.80
CA ALA A 97 -2.00 -8.18 -0.55
C ALA A 97 -0.74 -9.06 -0.65
N MET A 98 -0.77 -10.06 -1.49
CA MET A 98 0.41 -10.78 -1.93
C MET A 98 1.10 -9.97 -3.02
N GLY A 99 2.31 -9.52 -2.76
CA GLY A 99 3.17 -8.90 -3.76
C GLY A 99 3.96 -9.93 -4.57
N ASN A 100 4.74 -9.44 -5.53
CA ASN A 100 5.56 -10.34 -6.35
C ASN A 100 6.79 -10.88 -5.59
N HIS A 101 7.26 -10.19 -4.57
CA HIS A 101 8.34 -10.67 -3.71
C HIS A 101 7.88 -11.82 -2.82
N GLU A 102 6.73 -11.72 -2.17
CA GLU A 102 6.15 -12.83 -1.40
C GLU A 102 5.77 -14.01 -2.30
N ALA A 103 5.28 -13.76 -3.51
CA ALA A 103 4.95 -14.81 -4.47
C ALA A 103 6.19 -15.61 -4.91
N ARG A 104 7.41 -15.06 -4.81
CA ARG A 104 8.66 -15.80 -5.03
C ARG A 104 8.83 -16.91 -3.99
N ALA A 105 8.54 -16.64 -2.70
CA ALA A 105 8.63 -17.66 -1.66
C ALA A 105 7.69 -18.83 -1.92
N SER A 106 6.45 -18.56 -2.35
CA SER A 106 5.51 -19.61 -2.72
C SER A 106 6.00 -20.45 -3.90
N ARG A 107 6.64 -19.83 -4.89
CA ARG A 107 7.16 -20.55 -6.06
C ARG A 107 8.46 -21.31 -5.77
N ASP A 108 9.36 -20.73 -4.97
CA ASP A 108 10.72 -21.23 -4.84
C ASP A 108 10.86 -22.26 -3.70
N ILE A 109 10.05 -22.15 -2.65
CA ILE A 109 10.09 -23.00 -1.46
C ILE A 109 8.70 -23.48 -0.96
N ASP A 110 7.64 -23.29 -1.74
CA ASP A 110 6.26 -23.68 -1.40
C ASP A 110 5.76 -23.07 -0.07
N LEU A 111 6.18 -21.84 0.24
CA LEU A 111 5.80 -21.15 1.47
C LEU A 111 4.95 -19.91 1.17
N ASP A 112 3.70 -19.92 1.61
CA ASP A 112 2.82 -18.74 1.59
C ASP A 112 3.11 -17.84 2.80
N VAL A 113 4.10 -16.94 2.64
CA VAL A 113 4.54 -16.02 3.69
C VAL A 113 3.45 -15.01 4.08
N MET A 114 2.61 -14.57 3.12
CA MET A 114 1.53 -13.63 3.43
C MET A 114 0.45 -14.28 4.30
N ARG A 115 0.18 -15.57 4.11
CA ARG A 115 -0.71 -16.32 5.01
C ARG A 115 -0.19 -16.36 6.43
N LEU A 116 1.13 -16.51 6.62
CA LEU A 116 1.74 -16.51 7.96
C LEU A 116 1.56 -15.13 8.62
N ILE A 117 1.89 -14.05 7.91
CA ILE A 117 1.74 -12.67 8.40
C ILE A 117 0.26 -12.38 8.69
N ALA A 118 -0.64 -12.66 7.76
CA ALA A 118 -2.07 -12.41 7.94
C ALA A 118 -2.67 -13.18 9.13
N LYS A 119 -2.25 -14.42 9.35
CA LYS A 119 -2.66 -15.22 10.52
C LYS A 119 -2.21 -14.56 11.82
N ALA A 120 -0.96 -14.07 11.89
CA ALA A 120 -0.41 -13.41 13.07
C ALA A 120 -1.11 -12.05 13.34
N LEU A 121 -1.49 -11.34 12.29
CA LEU A 121 -2.17 -10.04 12.37
C LEU A 121 -3.71 -10.16 12.44
N HIS A 122 -4.27 -11.35 12.28
CA HIS A 122 -5.72 -11.61 12.26
C HIS A 122 -6.46 -10.82 11.16
N CYS A 123 -5.90 -10.73 9.96
CA CYS A 123 -6.49 -10.05 8.81
C CYS A 123 -6.68 -11.00 7.62
N GLU A 124 -7.42 -10.53 6.62
CA GLU A 124 -7.56 -11.23 5.33
C GLU A 124 -6.28 -11.09 4.49
N HIS A 125 -6.05 -12.02 3.56
CA HIS A 125 -4.94 -11.96 2.61
C HIS A 125 -5.31 -12.53 1.24
N GLY A 126 -4.56 -12.13 0.21
CA GLY A 126 -4.77 -12.64 -1.14
C GLY A 126 -4.17 -11.70 -2.20
N HIS A 127 -4.47 -11.95 -3.47
CA HIS A 127 -3.97 -11.11 -4.57
C HIS A 127 -4.73 -9.79 -4.71
N GLN A 128 -5.99 -9.77 -4.29
CA GLN A 128 -6.88 -8.63 -4.37
C GLN A 128 -7.99 -8.74 -3.34
N TYR A 129 -8.58 -7.60 -2.96
CA TYR A 129 -9.64 -7.58 -1.97
C TYR A 129 -10.61 -6.42 -2.19
N PHE A 130 -11.88 -6.68 -1.88
CA PHE A 130 -12.93 -5.66 -1.82
C PHE A 130 -13.24 -5.35 -0.35
N ASP A 131 -12.74 -4.23 0.14
CA ASP A 131 -13.08 -3.74 1.47
C ASP A 131 -14.36 -2.90 1.40
N THR A 132 -15.48 -3.50 1.76
CA THR A 132 -16.79 -2.86 1.72
C THR A 132 -17.28 -2.53 3.12
N PHE A 133 -17.65 -1.27 3.33
CA PHE A 133 -18.18 -0.78 4.60
C PHE A 133 -19.23 0.33 4.36
N ASN A 134 -19.98 0.71 5.40
CA ASN A 134 -20.95 1.77 5.29
C ASN A 134 -20.46 3.06 5.98
N ILE A 135 -20.66 4.19 5.34
CA ILE A 135 -20.52 5.52 5.93
C ILE A 135 -21.89 6.14 5.99
N ASN A 136 -22.39 6.40 7.21
CA ASN A 136 -23.74 6.95 7.43
C ASN A 136 -24.84 6.18 6.67
N GLN A 137 -24.75 4.84 6.69
CA GLN A 137 -25.65 3.88 6.03
C GLN A 137 -25.43 3.72 4.52
N GLU A 138 -24.61 4.52 3.89
CA GLU A 138 -24.28 4.39 2.47
C GLU A 138 -23.03 3.54 2.27
N LYS A 139 -23.11 2.63 1.30
CA LYS A 139 -22.02 1.71 0.94
C LYS A 139 -20.83 2.47 0.34
N PHE A 140 -19.63 2.14 0.79
CA PHE A 140 -18.37 2.54 0.19
C PHE A 140 -17.51 1.31 0.00
N THR A 141 -16.91 1.14 -1.19
CA THR A 141 -16.09 -0.01 -1.52
C THR A 141 -14.69 0.46 -1.95
N THR A 142 -13.68 -0.05 -1.27
CA THR A 142 -12.28 0.07 -1.68
C THR A 142 -11.85 -1.24 -2.32
N TYR A 143 -11.27 -1.18 -3.52
CA TYR A 143 -10.60 -2.30 -4.16
C TYR A 143 -9.10 -2.13 -4.03
N ILE A 144 -8.41 -3.15 -3.55
CA ILE A 144 -6.96 -3.16 -3.39
C ILE A 144 -6.34 -4.37 -4.07
N LYS A 145 -5.21 -4.16 -4.74
CA LYS A 145 -4.31 -5.19 -5.28
C LYS A 145 -2.87 -4.70 -5.18
N HIS A 146 -1.90 -5.63 -5.24
CA HIS A 146 -0.50 -5.23 -5.37
C HIS A 146 -0.22 -4.61 -6.76
N GLY A 147 -0.82 -5.17 -7.79
CA GLY A 147 -0.55 -4.75 -9.16
C GLY A 147 0.54 -5.58 -9.84
N LYS A 148 0.90 -5.19 -11.05
CA LYS A 148 1.97 -5.81 -11.85
C LYS A 148 2.40 -4.90 -12.98
N GLY A 149 3.70 -4.90 -13.27
CA GLY A 149 4.30 -4.08 -14.31
C GLY A 149 4.12 -2.59 -14.03
N SER A 150 5.11 -1.81 -14.31
CA SER A 150 5.12 -0.36 -14.11
C SER A 150 5.45 0.34 -15.41
N SER A 151 5.14 1.65 -15.48
CA SER A 151 5.58 2.53 -16.55
C SER A 151 6.33 3.70 -15.94
N SER A 152 7.43 4.09 -16.57
CA SER A 152 8.15 5.32 -16.19
C SER A 152 7.30 6.58 -16.38
N LEU A 153 6.31 6.53 -17.28
CA LEU A 153 5.40 7.64 -17.58
C LEU A 153 4.13 7.55 -16.72
N ALA A 154 3.91 8.57 -15.88
CA ALA A 154 2.79 8.61 -14.94
C ALA A 154 1.42 8.42 -15.61
N HIS A 155 1.17 9.12 -16.73
CA HIS A 155 -0.10 9.05 -17.44
C HIS A 155 -0.40 7.65 -18.02
N LEU A 156 0.63 6.90 -18.42
CA LEU A 156 0.44 5.52 -18.89
C LEU A 156 0.09 4.60 -17.73
N GLN A 157 0.67 4.81 -16.55
CA GLN A 157 0.32 4.06 -15.36
C GLN A 157 -1.13 4.34 -14.92
N GLN A 158 -1.55 5.62 -14.94
CA GLN A 158 -2.93 6.00 -14.66
C GLN A 158 -3.90 5.38 -15.67
N GLY A 159 -3.60 5.48 -16.97
CA GLY A 159 -4.41 4.87 -18.05
C GLY A 159 -4.52 3.35 -17.93
N LYS A 160 -3.43 2.68 -17.52
CA LYS A 160 -3.43 1.23 -17.21
C LYS A 160 -4.38 0.91 -16.07
N ALA A 161 -4.28 1.63 -14.94
CA ALA A 161 -5.13 1.41 -13.77
C ALA A 161 -6.62 1.57 -14.11
N ILE A 162 -7.00 2.62 -14.85
CA ILE A 162 -8.38 2.83 -15.31
C ILE A 162 -8.85 1.66 -16.17
N ARG A 163 -8.05 1.23 -17.15
CA ARG A 163 -8.41 0.14 -18.09
C ARG A 163 -8.56 -1.20 -17.37
N GLU A 164 -7.62 -1.55 -16.48
CA GLU A 164 -7.66 -2.83 -15.75
C GLU A 164 -8.84 -2.93 -14.77
N THR A 165 -9.33 -1.80 -14.30
CA THR A 165 -10.45 -1.74 -13.34
C THR A 165 -11.78 -1.32 -13.98
N ALA A 166 -11.85 -1.21 -15.30
CA ALA A 166 -13.03 -0.74 -16.01
C ALA A 166 -14.30 -1.55 -15.67
N CYS A 167 -14.18 -2.87 -15.50
CA CYS A 167 -15.26 -3.77 -15.15
C CYS A 167 -15.41 -4.04 -13.65
N ILE A 168 -14.66 -3.33 -12.80
CA ILE A 168 -14.69 -3.50 -11.34
C ILE A 168 -15.53 -2.38 -10.73
N GLU A 169 -16.50 -2.74 -9.90
CA GLU A 169 -17.32 -1.77 -9.18
C GLU A 169 -16.72 -1.48 -7.81
N ALA A 170 -16.09 -0.30 -7.68
CA ALA A 170 -15.59 0.23 -6.43
C ALA A 170 -15.55 1.77 -6.49
N ASP A 171 -15.48 2.40 -5.32
CA ASP A 171 -15.38 3.86 -5.17
C ASP A 171 -13.91 4.31 -5.17
N LEU A 172 -13.03 3.50 -4.57
CA LEU A 172 -11.60 3.75 -4.45
C LEU A 172 -10.81 2.52 -4.88
N PHE A 173 -9.78 2.74 -5.70
CA PHE A 173 -8.85 1.71 -6.19
C PHE A 173 -7.47 2.01 -5.64
N LEU A 174 -6.82 1.01 -5.02
CA LEU A 174 -5.48 1.11 -4.45
C LEU A 174 -4.55 0.09 -5.11
N GLU A 175 -3.38 0.56 -5.56
CA GLU A 175 -2.38 -0.28 -6.23
C GLU A 175 -0.96 0.05 -5.73
N GLY A 176 -0.16 -0.96 -5.41
CA GLY A 176 1.27 -0.88 -5.10
C GLY A 176 2.17 -1.12 -6.31
N HIS A 177 3.29 -1.80 -6.10
CA HIS A 177 4.23 -2.30 -7.11
C HIS A 177 4.97 -1.25 -7.92
N SER A 178 4.34 -0.14 -8.27
CA SER A 178 4.97 0.89 -9.10
C SER A 178 5.91 1.82 -8.33
N HIS A 179 5.97 1.69 -7.01
CA HIS A 179 6.67 2.56 -6.05
C HIS A 179 6.29 4.04 -6.16
N ARG A 180 5.39 4.38 -7.06
CA ARG A 180 4.91 5.74 -7.27
C ARG A 180 3.85 6.09 -6.24
N LEU A 181 3.93 7.29 -5.68
CA LEU A 181 2.82 7.88 -4.96
C LEU A 181 2.03 8.77 -5.92
N ASP A 182 0.73 8.49 -6.08
CA ASP A 182 -0.15 9.32 -6.90
C ASP A 182 -1.59 9.18 -6.41
N PHE A 183 -2.41 10.19 -6.63
CA PHE A 183 -3.83 10.17 -6.32
C PHE A 183 -4.61 11.00 -7.33
N PHE A 184 -5.52 10.35 -8.04
CA PHE A 184 -6.34 11.02 -9.04
C PHE A 184 -7.79 10.51 -9.01
N SER A 185 -8.68 11.15 -9.73
CA SER A 185 -10.07 10.72 -9.85
C SER A 185 -10.54 10.77 -11.30
N TYR A 186 -11.41 9.83 -11.60
CA TYR A 186 -11.97 9.67 -12.95
C TYR A 186 -13.51 9.63 -12.88
N PRO A 187 -14.23 10.50 -13.65
CA PRO A 187 -15.68 10.47 -13.69
C PRO A 187 -16.17 9.30 -14.56
N VAL A 188 -17.17 8.58 -14.08
CA VAL A 188 -17.87 7.53 -14.83
C VAL A 188 -19.36 7.86 -14.89
N ARG A 189 -19.98 7.57 -16.03
CA ARG A 189 -21.44 7.69 -16.17
C ARG A 189 -22.09 6.41 -15.65
N THR A 190 -23.10 6.56 -14.81
CA THR A 190 -23.96 5.49 -14.32
C THR A 190 -25.42 5.81 -14.66
N ASP A 191 -26.34 4.91 -14.41
CA ASP A 191 -27.79 5.13 -14.48
C ASP A 191 -28.28 6.21 -13.52
N GLU A 192 -27.61 6.37 -12.36
CA GLU A 192 -27.89 7.40 -11.37
C GLU A 192 -27.22 8.76 -11.67
N GLY A 193 -26.41 8.87 -12.74
CA GLY A 193 -25.72 10.10 -13.13
C GLY A 193 -24.22 9.95 -13.24
N ILE A 194 -23.45 10.96 -12.83
CA ILE A 194 -21.98 10.93 -12.86
C ILE A 194 -21.46 10.58 -11.48
N LYS A 195 -20.81 9.42 -11.36
CA LYS A 195 -20.08 8.98 -10.18
C LYS A 195 -18.57 9.24 -10.38
N ARG A 196 -17.87 9.59 -9.29
CA ARG A 196 -16.42 9.74 -9.31
C ARG A 196 -15.75 8.51 -8.72
N ARG A 197 -14.84 7.90 -9.48
CA ARG A 197 -13.94 6.85 -8.99
C ARG A 197 -12.61 7.48 -8.61
N TYR A 198 -12.04 7.02 -7.51
CA TYR A 198 -10.75 7.49 -7.00
C TYR A 198 -9.70 6.39 -7.18
N TYR A 199 -8.47 6.81 -7.47
CA TYR A 199 -7.32 5.92 -7.69
C TYR A 199 -6.15 6.42 -6.85
N GLY A 200 -5.52 5.52 -6.11
CA GLY A 200 -4.31 5.79 -5.34
C GLY A 200 -3.21 4.78 -5.64
N PHE A 201 -2.05 5.26 -6.05
CA PHE A 201 -0.81 4.48 -6.01
C PHE A 201 -0.17 4.70 -4.64
N MET A 202 0.26 3.61 -3.98
CA MET A 202 0.51 3.63 -2.54
C MET A 202 1.90 4.16 -2.15
N GLY A 203 2.82 4.37 -3.13
CA GLY A 203 4.20 4.75 -2.85
C GLY A 203 5.04 3.56 -2.42
N ALA A 204 6.22 3.83 -1.86
CA ALA A 204 7.17 2.83 -1.36
C ALA A 204 8.03 3.42 -0.24
N PHE A 205 8.75 2.55 0.47
CA PHE A 205 9.65 2.91 1.58
C PHE A 205 11.12 2.60 1.24
N LEU A 206 11.51 2.80 -0.01
CA LEU A 206 12.84 2.48 -0.51
C LEU A 206 13.64 3.75 -0.84
N ASN A 207 14.87 3.79 -0.37
CA ASN A 207 15.88 4.73 -0.89
C ASN A 207 16.31 4.28 -2.29
N TYR A 208 16.48 5.22 -3.20
CA TYR A 208 16.84 4.90 -4.59
C TYR A 208 18.35 4.94 -4.86
N ALA A 209 19.15 5.45 -3.93
CA ALA A 209 20.59 5.57 -4.10
C ALA A 209 21.29 4.20 -4.22
N GLY A 210 22.07 4.01 -5.29
CA GLY A 210 22.97 2.88 -5.45
C GLY A 210 22.32 1.51 -5.71
N GLY A 211 21.02 1.44 -6.01
CA GLY A 211 20.31 0.19 -6.22
C GLY A 211 19.99 -0.11 -7.70
N TYR A 212 19.13 -1.13 -7.91
CA TYR A 212 18.62 -1.51 -9.22
C TYR A 212 18.03 -0.35 -10.03
N PRO A 213 17.25 0.59 -9.44
CA PRO A 213 16.73 1.73 -10.18
C PRO A 213 17.80 2.61 -10.80
N ASP A 214 18.89 2.85 -10.09
CA ASP A 214 20.05 3.62 -10.56
C ASP A 214 20.73 2.95 -11.75
N SER A 215 20.96 1.64 -11.64
CA SER A 215 21.59 0.84 -12.71
C SER A 215 20.75 0.80 -14.00
N MET A 216 19.43 0.95 -13.88
CA MET A 216 18.47 0.93 -14.98
C MET A 216 18.04 2.33 -15.46
N THR A 217 18.63 3.40 -14.92
CA THR A 217 18.27 4.80 -15.25
C THR A 217 16.76 5.07 -15.09
N LEU A 218 16.13 4.47 -14.07
CA LEU A 218 14.73 4.69 -13.78
C LEU A 218 14.53 6.06 -13.11
N PRO A 219 13.34 6.67 -13.23
CA PRO A 219 13.04 7.90 -12.54
C PRO A 219 13.21 7.74 -11.02
N VAL A 220 13.88 8.69 -10.38
CA VAL A 220 13.97 8.74 -8.92
C VAL A 220 12.58 8.98 -8.35
N LEU A 221 12.12 8.04 -7.54
CA LEU A 221 10.86 8.14 -6.81
C LEU A 221 11.22 8.21 -5.32
N PRO A 222 11.07 9.38 -4.66
CA PRO A 222 11.37 9.48 -3.24
C PRO A 222 10.46 8.55 -2.44
N PRO A 223 10.94 7.97 -1.33
CA PRO A 223 10.09 7.25 -0.39
C PRO A 223 8.86 8.08 -0.04
N ALA A 224 7.69 7.46 -0.12
CA ALA A 224 6.44 8.18 0.10
C ALA A 224 5.29 7.25 0.46
N PHE A 225 4.31 7.76 1.20
CA PHE A 225 3.04 7.11 1.50
C PHE A 225 1.91 8.13 1.55
N GLN A 226 0.67 7.68 1.61
CA GLN A 226 -0.48 8.57 1.73
C GLN A 226 -1.51 8.06 2.73
N ILE A 227 -2.18 9.01 3.36
CA ILE A 227 -3.38 8.76 4.16
C ILE A 227 -4.58 9.29 3.41
N ILE A 228 -5.55 8.44 3.15
CA ILE A 228 -6.78 8.80 2.46
C ILE A 228 -7.85 9.06 3.52
N THR A 229 -8.53 10.17 3.39
CA THR A 229 -9.62 10.53 4.31
C THR A 229 -10.95 10.54 3.59
N ILE A 230 -11.97 10.01 4.25
CA ILE A 230 -13.35 9.99 3.75
C ILE A 230 -14.21 10.68 4.80
N ASN A 231 -14.93 11.73 4.40
CA ASN A 231 -15.83 12.46 5.29
C ASN A 231 -17.25 11.86 5.31
N LYS A 232 -18.13 12.48 6.07
CA LYS A 232 -19.54 12.07 6.19
C LYS A 232 -20.33 12.07 4.87
N ASP A 233 -19.92 12.87 3.90
CA ASP A 233 -20.54 13.01 2.58
C ASP A 233 -19.82 12.15 1.52
N ARG A 234 -18.96 11.21 1.96
CA ARG A 234 -18.15 10.31 1.15
C ARG A 234 -17.14 11.03 0.21
N ILE A 235 -16.82 12.27 0.52
CA ILE A 235 -15.77 12.99 -0.20
C ILE A 235 -14.42 12.42 0.21
N VAL A 236 -13.68 11.93 -0.79
CA VAL A 236 -12.36 11.33 -0.63
C VAL A 236 -11.28 12.39 -0.86
N ARG A 237 -10.31 12.44 0.03
CA ARG A 237 -9.11 13.30 -0.10
C ARG A 237 -7.89 12.49 0.31
N ASN A 238 -6.76 12.77 -0.32
CA ASN A 238 -5.48 12.21 0.11
C ASN A 238 -4.64 13.28 0.85
N VAL A 239 -3.79 12.78 1.73
CA VAL A 239 -2.72 13.52 2.40
C VAL A 239 -1.43 12.78 2.09
N PRO A 240 -0.66 13.24 1.08
CA PRO A 240 0.60 12.62 0.71
C PRO A 240 1.70 12.99 1.71
N HIS A 241 2.61 12.07 1.94
CA HIS A 241 3.82 12.24 2.74
C HIS A 241 5.01 11.79 1.88
N TYR A 242 5.76 12.76 1.34
CA TYR A 242 7.02 12.53 0.63
C TYR A 242 8.18 12.81 1.59
N ILE A 243 9.17 11.91 1.63
CA ILE A 243 10.30 12.04 2.57
C ILE A 243 11.05 13.37 2.41
N ASP A 244 11.27 13.81 1.18
CA ASP A 244 11.94 15.07 0.84
C ASP A 244 11.18 16.32 1.31
N GLN A 245 9.88 16.18 1.62
CA GLN A 245 9.03 17.29 2.09
C GLN A 245 8.78 17.26 3.60
N VAL A 246 8.71 16.06 4.20
CA VAL A 246 8.33 15.92 5.62
C VAL A 246 9.49 15.55 6.53
N ALA A 247 10.54 14.96 6.00
CA ALA A 247 11.72 14.50 6.74
C ALA A 247 12.96 14.48 5.81
N PRO A 248 13.37 15.64 5.22
CA PRO A 248 14.43 15.68 4.23
C PRO A 248 15.77 15.17 4.75
N GLU A 249 16.00 15.24 6.06
CA GLU A 249 17.21 14.71 6.72
C GLU A 249 17.30 13.18 6.70
N MET A 250 16.19 12.49 6.43
CA MET A 250 16.14 11.03 6.29
C MET A 250 16.30 10.58 4.83
N PHE A 251 16.36 11.53 3.89
CA PHE A 251 16.43 11.25 2.47
C PHE A 251 17.89 11.23 2.00
N THR A 252 18.32 10.07 1.53
CA THR A 252 19.64 9.89 0.91
C THR A 252 19.44 9.57 -0.58
N LEU A 253 20.02 10.40 -1.44
CA LEU A 253 20.08 10.18 -2.89
C LEU A 253 21.11 9.11 -3.23
#